data_5af8a5543a20c56825d4463f58ef7bd7
#
_entry.id   5af8a5543a20c56825d4463f58ef7bd7
#
_cell.length_a   1.000
_cell.length_b   1.000
_cell.length_c   1.000
_cell.angle_alpha   90.00
_cell.angle_beta   90.00
_cell.angle_gamma   90.00
#
_symmetry.space_group_name_H-M   'P 1'
#
loop_
_entity.id
_entity.type
_entity.pdbx_description
1 polymer ?
#
loop_
_entity_poly.entity_id
_entity_poly.type
_entity_poly.pdbx_seq_one_letter_code
_entity_poly.pdbx_strand_id
1 'polypeptide(L)'
;LVRYLALWRRRPAVENLLVQDCGRLVRDWIDKEAQSGSDRSGVPKIPEVNWKEKRPARMLGLNMEEFRRLRQDGWSTADLDRYRLARDAGLTVRLPADMELLRTAEVYNISRMLEEHPKAEFWRTLRYLGRQKADWSTLRDYWRMAEQDGMDLTDNLVRWPRNLNAAHQRQINERQAEQERAYAEKRAKEREARRESFAQRAAGLEQYAFELDGLLIRPCADENELIAEGKALHHCVANYAQDHAEGKTAIFFIRKTSAPDEPFFTL
;
A
#
# COMPACT_ATOMS: atom_id res chain seq x y z
N LEU A 1 -33.70 4.78 19.29
CA LEU A 1 -34.35 5.35 20.46
C LEU A 1 -33.57 5.03 21.74
N VAL A 2 -33.29 3.75 22.04
CA VAL A 2 -32.63 3.33 23.30
C VAL A 2 -31.29 4.06 23.54
N ARG A 3 -30.42 4.14 22.53
CA ARG A 3 -29.14 4.85 22.63
C ARG A 3 -29.29 6.34 22.85
N TYR A 4 -30.29 6.96 22.22
CA TYR A 4 -30.62 8.36 22.48
C TYR A 4 -31.05 8.59 23.95
N LEU A 5 -31.93 7.75 24.45
CA LEU A 5 -32.38 7.84 25.87
C LEU A 5 -31.21 7.62 26.85
N ALA A 6 -30.27 6.73 26.51
CA ALA A 6 -29.06 6.53 27.29
C ALA A 6 -28.15 7.77 27.29
N LEU A 7 -27.98 8.43 26.14
CA LEU A 7 -27.26 9.69 26.01
C LEU A 7 -27.96 10.81 26.78
N TRP A 8 -29.26 10.97 26.61
CA TRP A 8 -30.08 11.98 27.27
C TRP A 8 -30.01 11.85 28.81
N ARG A 9 -30.13 10.65 29.33
CA ARG A 9 -30.04 10.38 30.77
C ARG A 9 -28.73 10.87 31.40
N ARG A 10 -27.62 10.75 30.67
CA ARG A 10 -26.30 11.19 31.17
C ARG A 10 -25.94 12.62 30.76
N ARG A 11 -26.47 13.09 29.65
CA ARG A 11 -26.21 14.40 29.07
C ARG A 11 -27.51 15.09 28.63
N PRO A 12 -28.38 15.50 29.58
CA PRO A 12 -29.67 16.15 29.25
C PRO A 12 -29.49 17.36 28.32
N ALA A 13 -28.33 18.03 28.37
CA ALA A 13 -28.01 19.17 27.53
C ALA A 13 -28.05 18.85 25.99
N VAL A 14 -28.14 17.57 25.61
CA VAL A 14 -28.34 17.16 24.20
C VAL A 14 -29.64 17.76 23.65
N GLU A 15 -30.65 17.99 24.47
CA GLU A 15 -31.89 18.66 24.06
C GLU A 15 -31.65 20.07 23.50
N ASN A 16 -30.67 20.80 24.03
CA ASN A 16 -30.33 22.12 23.52
C ASN A 16 -29.87 22.09 22.07
N LEU A 17 -29.25 21.01 21.65
CA LEU A 17 -28.85 20.79 20.26
C LEU A 17 -30.06 20.43 19.39
N LEU A 18 -30.94 19.57 19.88
CA LEU A 18 -32.15 19.14 19.16
C LEU A 18 -33.12 20.29 18.91
N VAL A 19 -33.40 21.11 19.93
CA VAL A 19 -34.25 22.31 19.82
C VAL A 19 -33.72 23.32 18.79
N GLN A 20 -32.43 23.27 18.47
CA GLN A 20 -31.77 24.12 17.49
C GLN A 20 -31.49 23.41 16.15
N ASP A 21 -32.29 22.43 15.78
CA ASP A 21 -32.22 21.69 14.51
C ASP A 21 -30.89 20.93 14.26
N CYS A 22 -30.12 20.64 15.32
CA CYS A 22 -28.91 19.87 15.21
C CYS A 22 -29.14 18.35 15.33
N GLY A 23 -30.35 17.87 15.05
CA GLY A 23 -30.72 16.46 15.16
C GLY A 23 -29.90 15.54 14.26
N ARG A 24 -29.41 16.01 13.12
CA ARG A 24 -28.51 15.27 12.25
C ARG A 24 -27.18 14.94 12.95
N LEU A 25 -26.54 15.93 13.56
CA LEU A 25 -25.31 15.71 14.33
C LEU A 25 -25.49 14.69 15.45
N VAL A 26 -26.56 14.82 16.22
CA VAL A 26 -26.85 13.89 17.33
C VAL A 26 -27.06 12.48 16.81
N ARG A 27 -27.76 12.31 15.70
CA ARG A 27 -27.94 11.00 15.04
C ARG A 27 -26.62 10.42 14.58
N ASP A 28 -25.83 11.20 13.83
CA ASP A 28 -24.53 10.77 13.30
C ASP A 28 -23.59 10.31 14.42
N TRP A 29 -23.56 10.99 15.57
CA TRP A 29 -22.75 10.56 16.72
C TRP A 29 -23.24 9.24 17.31
N ILE A 30 -24.55 9.06 17.45
CA ILE A 30 -25.13 7.83 17.96
C ILE A 30 -24.83 6.65 17.03
N ASP A 31 -24.88 6.88 15.70
CA ASP A 31 -24.65 5.87 14.69
C ASP A 31 -23.15 5.50 14.57
N LYS A 32 -22.25 6.48 14.64
CA LYS A 32 -20.78 6.23 14.65
C LYS A 32 -20.38 5.35 15.85
N GLU A 33 -20.89 5.63 17.04
CA GLU A 33 -20.64 4.82 18.23
C GLU A 33 -21.22 3.41 18.12
N ALA A 34 -22.31 3.27 17.37
CA ALA A 34 -22.91 1.96 17.12
C ALA A 34 -21.96 1.03 16.32
N GLN A 35 -21.19 1.62 15.41
CA GLN A 35 -20.27 0.90 14.52
C GLN A 35 -18.92 0.60 15.18
N SER A 36 -18.47 1.41 16.14
CA SER A 36 -17.15 1.29 16.77
C SER A 36 -17.07 0.27 17.92
N GLY A 37 -18.11 -0.54 18.15
CA GLY A 37 -18.10 -1.56 19.21
C GLY A 37 -18.05 -0.97 20.61
N SER A 38 -18.92 -0.04 20.88
CA SER A 38 -18.97 0.78 22.08
C SER A 38 -18.87 0.02 23.41
N ASP A 39 -18.32 0.72 24.36
CA ASP A 39 -18.35 0.44 25.79
C ASP A 39 -19.70 -0.19 26.23
N ARG A 40 -19.65 -1.17 27.11
CA ARG A 40 -20.82 -1.89 27.67
C ARG A 40 -21.89 -0.99 28.29
N SER A 41 -21.62 0.31 28.50
CA SER A 41 -22.57 1.29 29.04
C SER A 41 -23.65 1.72 28.04
N GLY A 42 -23.46 1.46 26.72
CA GLY A 42 -24.39 1.85 25.66
C GLY A 42 -24.55 3.37 25.47
N VAL A 43 -23.74 4.19 26.15
CA VAL A 43 -23.79 5.65 26.03
C VAL A 43 -22.72 6.15 25.06
N PRO A 44 -23.13 6.89 24.01
CA PRO A 44 -22.20 7.46 23.07
C PRO A 44 -21.16 8.37 23.76
N LYS A 45 -19.88 8.14 23.47
CA LYS A 45 -18.79 9.04 23.84
C LYS A 45 -18.67 10.10 22.75
N ILE A 46 -19.01 11.33 23.09
CA ILE A 46 -18.93 12.47 22.16
C ILE A 46 -17.97 13.47 22.80
N PRO A 47 -16.64 13.28 22.66
CA PRO A 47 -15.63 14.11 23.32
C PRO A 47 -15.60 15.53 22.79
N GLU A 48 -16.09 15.75 21.57
CA GLU A 48 -16.05 17.02 20.87
C GLU A 48 -17.11 18.02 21.34
N VAL A 49 -17.99 17.61 22.25
CA VAL A 49 -19.07 18.46 22.78
C VAL A 49 -18.79 18.90 24.20
N ASN A 50 -18.78 20.20 24.45
CA ASN A 50 -18.73 20.76 25.80
C ASN A 50 -20.10 20.73 26.49
N TRP A 51 -20.42 19.63 27.15
CA TRP A 51 -21.70 19.40 27.82
C TRP A 51 -21.96 20.31 29.04
N LYS A 52 -20.97 21.09 29.49
CA LYS A 52 -21.14 22.06 30.57
C LYS A 52 -21.79 23.36 30.08
N GLU A 53 -21.69 23.62 28.79
CA GLU A 53 -22.26 24.78 28.17
C GLU A 53 -23.76 24.61 27.91
N LYS A 54 -24.52 25.71 28.02
CA LYS A 54 -25.95 25.73 27.73
C LYS A 54 -26.29 26.20 26.31
N ARG A 55 -25.41 27.02 25.74
CA ARG A 55 -25.61 27.60 24.40
C ARG A 55 -25.09 26.61 23.35
N PRO A 56 -25.91 26.13 22.39
CA PRO A 56 -25.54 25.15 21.40
C PRO A 56 -24.27 25.50 20.61
N ALA A 57 -24.11 26.74 20.18
CA ALA A 57 -22.88 27.18 19.51
C ALA A 57 -21.63 26.94 20.38
N ARG A 58 -21.67 27.30 21.66
CA ARG A 58 -20.56 27.11 22.61
C ARG A 58 -20.34 25.64 22.94
N MET A 59 -21.43 24.85 23.02
CA MET A 59 -21.32 23.40 23.17
C MET A 59 -20.48 22.78 22.06
N LEU A 60 -20.62 23.26 20.83
CA LEU A 60 -19.88 22.82 19.66
C LEU A 60 -18.56 23.58 19.46
N GLY A 61 -18.21 24.53 20.32
CA GLY A 61 -17.00 25.36 20.17
C GLY A 61 -17.05 26.26 18.92
N LEU A 62 -18.24 26.70 18.53
CA LEU A 62 -18.49 27.55 17.38
C LEU A 62 -18.91 28.97 17.80
N ASN A 63 -18.62 29.96 16.97
CA ASN A 63 -19.25 31.26 17.10
C ASN A 63 -20.67 31.26 16.50
N MET A 64 -21.40 32.36 16.64
CA MET A 64 -22.82 32.41 16.22
C MET A 64 -22.99 32.37 14.70
N GLU A 65 -22.04 32.88 13.91
CA GLU A 65 -22.11 32.83 12.47
C GLU A 65 -21.82 31.40 11.95
N GLU A 66 -20.77 30.76 12.46
CA GLU A 66 -20.44 29.37 12.21
C GLU A 66 -21.61 28.44 12.55
N PHE A 67 -22.22 28.65 13.71
CA PHE A 67 -23.36 27.85 14.16
C PHE A 67 -24.59 28.06 13.26
N ARG A 68 -24.85 29.31 12.81
CA ARG A 68 -25.94 29.60 11.86
C ARG A 68 -25.71 28.84 10.55
N ARG A 69 -24.48 28.84 10.04
CA ARG A 69 -24.11 28.10 8.81
C ARG A 69 -24.25 26.59 9.00
N LEU A 70 -23.76 26.05 10.11
CA LEU A 70 -23.94 24.63 10.46
C LEU A 70 -25.41 24.21 10.30
N ARG A 71 -26.33 25.02 10.84
CA ARG A 71 -27.77 24.73 10.77
C ARG A 71 -28.31 24.88 9.33
N GLN A 72 -28.00 25.99 8.66
CA GLN A 72 -28.50 26.29 7.31
C GLN A 72 -28.03 25.26 6.30
N ASP A 73 -26.76 24.87 6.36
CA ASP A 73 -26.12 23.95 5.40
C ASP A 73 -26.23 22.48 5.84
N GLY A 74 -26.88 22.20 6.99
CA GLY A 74 -27.14 20.87 7.52
C GLY A 74 -25.86 20.04 7.70
N TRP A 75 -24.84 20.62 8.38
CA TRP A 75 -23.57 19.94 8.55
C TRP A 75 -23.70 18.57 9.24
N SER A 76 -22.96 17.59 8.70
CA SER A 76 -22.72 16.30 9.33
C SER A 76 -21.64 16.42 10.41
N THR A 77 -21.44 15.36 11.21
CA THR A 77 -20.30 15.29 12.13
C THR A 77 -18.97 15.39 11.39
N ALA A 78 -18.86 14.75 10.21
CA ALA A 78 -17.67 14.83 9.40
C ALA A 78 -17.41 16.27 8.88
N ASP A 79 -18.46 17.03 8.57
CA ASP A 79 -18.31 18.45 8.19
C ASP A 79 -17.78 19.28 9.35
N LEU A 80 -18.33 19.05 10.56
CA LEU A 80 -17.87 19.72 11.77
C LEU A 80 -16.41 19.39 12.08
N ASP A 81 -16.02 18.13 11.93
CA ASP A 81 -14.66 17.68 12.16
C ASP A 81 -13.70 18.32 11.14
N ARG A 82 -14.04 18.34 9.85
CA ARG A 82 -13.25 19.01 8.80
C ARG A 82 -13.07 20.49 9.09
N TYR A 83 -14.15 21.17 9.44
CA TYR A 83 -14.14 22.59 9.78
C TYR A 83 -13.19 22.86 10.96
N ARG A 84 -13.33 22.11 12.05
CA ARG A 84 -12.50 22.24 13.25
C ARG A 84 -11.03 21.99 12.96
N LEU A 85 -10.69 20.91 12.26
CA LEU A 85 -9.32 20.62 11.85
C LEU A 85 -8.68 21.79 11.12
N ALA A 86 -9.36 22.35 10.13
CA ALA A 86 -8.86 23.50 9.37
C ALA A 86 -8.70 24.74 10.24
N ARG A 87 -9.73 25.09 11.03
CA ARG A 87 -9.72 26.25 11.93
C ARG A 87 -8.64 26.14 13.02
N ASP A 88 -8.59 25.01 13.69
CA ASP A 88 -7.67 24.78 14.82
C ASP A 88 -6.21 24.68 14.36
N ALA A 89 -5.99 24.34 13.09
CA ALA A 89 -4.68 24.49 12.42
C ALA A 89 -4.34 25.95 12.08
N GLY A 90 -5.24 26.90 12.34
CA GLY A 90 -5.04 28.33 12.06
C GLY A 90 -5.34 28.75 10.62
N LEU A 91 -6.06 27.91 9.87
CA LEU A 91 -6.50 28.29 8.53
C LEU A 91 -7.76 29.18 8.59
N THR A 92 -7.79 30.20 7.75
CA THR A 92 -9.01 30.98 7.52
C THR A 92 -9.97 30.16 6.65
N VAL A 93 -11.13 29.82 7.19
CA VAL A 93 -12.19 29.08 6.48
C VAL A 93 -13.31 30.05 6.09
N ARG A 94 -13.47 30.29 4.81
CA ARG A 94 -14.52 31.19 4.27
C ARG A 94 -15.78 30.37 3.97
N LEU A 95 -16.82 30.59 4.74
CA LEU A 95 -18.09 29.90 4.58
C LEU A 95 -18.97 30.58 3.51
N PRO A 96 -19.69 29.82 2.66
CA PRO A 96 -19.72 28.35 2.57
C PRO A 96 -18.64 27.76 1.65
N ALA A 97 -17.95 28.57 0.83
CA ALA A 97 -17.13 28.12 -0.29
C ALA A 97 -16.01 27.13 0.10
N ASP A 98 -15.32 27.41 1.22
CA ASP A 98 -14.23 26.54 1.65
C ASP A 98 -14.76 25.23 2.27
N MET A 99 -16.01 25.20 2.76
CA MET A 99 -16.66 23.97 3.22
C MET A 99 -16.95 23.01 2.06
N GLU A 100 -17.40 23.52 0.92
CA GLU A 100 -17.60 22.68 -0.28
C GLU A 100 -16.28 22.00 -0.67
N LEU A 101 -15.17 22.74 -0.57
CA LEU A 101 -13.85 22.21 -0.86
C LEU A 101 -13.38 21.18 0.19
N LEU A 102 -13.60 21.45 1.48
CA LEU A 102 -13.29 20.50 2.55
C LEU A 102 -14.07 19.18 2.42
N ARG A 103 -15.30 19.22 1.90
CA ARG A 103 -16.12 18.04 1.65
C ARG A 103 -15.56 17.13 0.56
N THR A 104 -14.68 17.63 -0.31
CA THR A 104 -14.05 16.79 -1.35
C THR A 104 -13.03 15.80 -0.80
N ALA A 105 -12.59 15.94 0.46
CA ALA A 105 -11.61 15.08 1.09
C ALA A 105 -12.16 14.43 2.37
N GLU A 106 -11.66 13.24 2.66
CA GLU A 106 -11.93 12.55 3.93
C GLU A 106 -11.28 13.30 5.10
N VAL A 107 -11.89 13.23 6.28
CA VAL A 107 -11.39 13.85 7.52
C VAL A 107 -9.94 13.43 7.80
N TYR A 108 -9.65 12.13 7.62
CA TYR A 108 -8.30 11.58 7.79
C TYR A 108 -7.28 12.23 6.85
N ASN A 109 -7.62 12.38 5.58
CA ASN A 109 -6.73 13.00 4.58
C ASN A 109 -6.45 14.47 4.91
N ILE A 110 -7.45 15.21 5.39
CA ILE A 110 -7.29 16.60 5.85
C ILE A 110 -6.33 16.66 7.04
N SER A 111 -6.51 15.80 8.06
CA SER A 111 -5.63 15.75 9.23
C SER A 111 -4.18 15.49 8.80
N ARG A 112 -3.94 14.47 8.00
CA ARG A 112 -2.60 14.12 7.51
C ARG A 112 -1.97 15.24 6.67
N MET A 113 -2.76 15.88 5.81
CA MET A 113 -2.28 17.01 5.01
C MET A 113 -1.90 18.21 5.88
N LEU A 114 -2.64 18.50 6.97
CA LEU A 114 -2.32 19.58 7.90
C LEU A 114 -1.05 19.30 8.73
N GLU A 115 -0.74 18.03 8.99
CA GLU A 115 0.45 17.60 9.72
C GLU A 115 1.70 17.58 8.83
N GLU A 116 1.58 17.14 7.59
CA GLU A 116 2.70 16.78 6.70
C GLU A 116 3.00 17.85 5.64
N HIS A 117 2.10 18.80 5.40
CA HIS A 117 2.19 19.74 4.28
C HIS A 117 2.17 21.20 4.76
N PRO A 118 2.90 22.12 4.08
CA PRO A 118 2.88 23.54 4.43
C PRO A 118 1.45 24.10 4.39
N LYS A 119 1.00 24.72 5.50
CA LYS A 119 -0.34 25.30 5.63
C LYS A 119 -0.65 26.36 4.56
N ALA A 120 0.36 27.08 4.11
CA ALA A 120 0.21 28.08 3.06
C ALA A 120 -0.27 27.50 1.72
N GLU A 121 0.05 26.22 1.45
CA GLU A 121 -0.34 25.53 0.24
C GLU A 121 -1.62 24.69 0.38
N PHE A 122 -2.15 24.55 1.61
CA PHE A 122 -3.28 23.67 1.91
C PHE A 122 -4.45 23.83 0.94
N TRP A 123 -4.96 25.03 0.76
CA TRP A 123 -6.12 25.29 -0.11
C TRP A 123 -5.82 25.03 -1.60
N ARG A 124 -4.59 25.27 -2.03
CA ARG A 124 -4.14 24.96 -3.40
C ARG A 124 -4.15 23.45 -3.61
N THR A 125 -3.55 22.73 -2.67
CA THR A 125 -3.46 21.27 -2.70
C THR A 125 -4.84 20.64 -2.67
N LEU A 126 -5.70 21.06 -1.77
CA LEU A 126 -7.06 20.52 -1.65
C LEU A 126 -7.87 20.74 -2.93
N ARG A 127 -7.79 21.94 -3.55
CA ARG A 127 -8.42 22.21 -4.85
C ARG A 127 -7.86 21.35 -5.97
N TYR A 128 -6.56 21.10 -5.96
CA TYR A 128 -5.92 20.23 -6.94
C TYR A 128 -6.42 18.79 -6.78
N LEU A 129 -6.38 18.23 -5.57
CA LEU A 129 -6.87 16.88 -5.28
C LEU A 129 -8.35 16.69 -5.64
N GLY A 130 -9.20 17.65 -5.31
CA GLY A 130 -10.63 17.62 -5.68
C GLY A 130 -10.84 17.55 -7.19
N ARG A 131 -10.06 18.31 -7.99
CA ARG A 131 -10.10 18.24 -9.47
C ARG A 131 -9.57 16.92 -10.02
N GLN A 132 -8.55 16.35 -9.39
CA GLN A 132 -7.96 15.07 -9.79
C GLN A 132 -8.77 13.86 -9.33
N LYS A 133 -9.76 14.05 -8.45
CA LYS A 133 -10.49 12.98 -7.76
C LYS A 133 -9.51 11.99 -7.10
N ALA A 134 -8.47 12.52 -6.48
CA ALA A 134 -7.41 11.79 -5.82
C ALA A 134 -7.33 12.19 -4.34
N ASP A 135 -6.72 11.37 -3.53
CA ASP A 135 -6.49 11.63 -2.12
C ASP A 135 -5.08 12.16 -1.83
N TRP A 136 -4.87 12.58 -0.58
CA TRP A 136 -3.57 13.07 -0.12
C TRP A 136 -2.47 12.02 -0.20
N SER A 137 -2.77 10.76 0.08
CA SER A 137 -1.77 9.69 0.07
C SER A 137 -1.20 9.49 -1.34
N THR A 138 -2.03 9.53 -2.37
CA THR A 138 -1.61 9.41 -3.78
C THR A 138 -0.66 10.55 -4.18
N LEU A 139 -0.98 11.79 -3.82
CA LEU A 139 -0.13 12.93 -4.16
C LEU A 139 1.20 12.89 -3.41
N ARG A 140 1.17 12.57 -2.13
CA ARG A 140 2.37 12.42 -1.29
C ARG A 140 3.29 11.31 -1.81
N ASP A 141 2.72 10.15 -2.16
CA ASP A 141 3.48 9.03 -2.69
C ASP A 141 4.09 9.36 -4.06
N TYR A 142 3.33 10.05 -4.92
CA TYR A 142 3.85 10.57 -6.19
C TYR A 142 5.05 11.51 -5.97
N TRP A 143 4.95 12.49 -5.07
CA TRP A 143 6.07 13.41 -4.79
C TRP A 143 7.28 12.67 -4.23
N ARG A 144 7.08 11.75 -3.28
CA ARG A 144 8.16 10.94 -2.72
C ARG A 144 8.89 10.14 -3.81
N MET A 145 8.15 9.54 -4.71
CA MET A 145 8.74 8.80 -5.83
C MET A 145 9.46 9.73 -6.80
N ALA A 146 8.87 10.86 -7.15
CA ALA A 146 9.50 11.87 -8.02
C ALA A 146 10.82 12.38 -7.44
N GLU A 147 10.86 12.66 -6.13
CA GLU A 147 12.08 13.07 -5.43
C GLU A 147 13.16 11.99 -5.46
N GLN A 148 12.80 10.73 -5.22
CA GLN A 148 13.72 9.59 -5.32
C GLN A 148 14.26 9.38 -6.75
N ASP A 149 13.45 9.69 -7.75
CA ASP A 149 13.82 9.61 -9.17
C ASP A 149 14.60 10.87 -9.65
N GLY A 150 14.91 11.80 -8.72
CA GLY A 150 15.67 13.02 -9.00
C GLY A 150 14.90 14.08 -9.79
N MET A 151 13.55 13.99 -9.83
CA MET A 151 12.73 14.98 -10.52
C MET A 151 12.66 16.29 -9.72
N ASP A 152 12.66 17.41 -10.41
CA ASP A 152 12.59 18.73 -9.78
C ASP A 152 11.16 19.10 -9.36
N LEU A 153 10.86 18.95 -8.07
CA LEU A 153 9.57 19.33 -7.48
C LEU A 153 9.35 20.84 -7.36
N THR A 154 10.32 21.68 -7.72
CA THR A 154 10.09 23.12 -7.87
C THR A 154 9.42 23.46 -9.19
N ASP A 155 9.55 22.59 -10.19
CA ASP A 155 8.77 22.69 -11.42
C ASP A 155 7.29 22.36 -11.15
N ASN A 156 6.43 23.33 -11.48
CA ASN A 156 5.00 23.17 -11.29
C ASN A 156 4.38 22.04 -12.14
N LEU A 157 4.96 21.67 -13.28
CA LEU A 157 4.46 20.58 -14.12
C LEU A 157 4.77 19.22 -13.49
N VAL A 158 5.90 19.10 -12.79
CA VAL A 158 6.25 17.93 -12.01
C VAL A 158 5.46 17.89 -10.71
N ARG A 159 5.44 19.00 -9.97
CA ARG A 159 4.74 19.07 -8.67
C ARG A 159 3.23 18.87 -8.77
N TRP A 160 2.61 19.37 -9.84
CA TRP A 160 1.16 19.37 -10.07
C TRP A 160 0.83 18.80 -11.45
N PRO A 161 1.04 17.51 -11.70
CA PRO A 161 0.81 16.91 -13.01
C PRO A 161 -0.64 17.06 -13.45
N ARG A 162 -0.88 17.21 -14.76
CA ARG A 162 -2.23 17.36 -15.30
C ARG A 162 -3.15 16.18 -14.98
N ASN A 163 -2.59 14.99 -14.86
CA ASN A 163 -3.28 13.78 -14.44
C ASN A 163 -2.40 13.07 -13.41
N LEU A 164 -2.74 13.23 -12.13
CA LEU A 164 -1.98 12.67 -11.03
C LEU A 164 -1.96 11.13 -11.05
N ASN A 165 -3.11 10.52 -11.25
CA ASN A 165 -3.20 9.06 -11.25
C ASN A 165 -2.37 8.43 -12.37
N ALA A 166 -2.40 9.02 -13.56
CA ALA A 166 -1.58 8.55 -14.69
C ALA A 166 -0.07 8.78 -14.44
N ALA A 167 0.31 9.91 -13.85
CA ALA A 167 1.70 10.20 -13.52
C ALA A 167 2.24 9.24 -12.45
N HIS A 168 1.47 9.04 -11.39
CA HIS A 168 1.82 8.11 -10.31
C HIS A 168 1.91 6.65 -10.81
N GLN A 169 0.93 6.20 -11.61
CA GLN A 169 0.95 4.85 -12.18
C GLN A 169 2.15 4.63 -13.11
N ARG A 170 2.56 5.65 -13.87
CA ARG A 170 3.76 5.57 -14.71
C ARG A 170 5.02 5.32 -13.88
N GLN A 171 5.22 6.08 -12.80
CA GLN A 171 6.36 5.86 -11.90
C GLN A 171 6.37 4.45 -11.30
N ILE A 172 5.20 3.94 -10.88
CA ILE A 172 5.07 2.56 -10.38
C ILE A 172 5.51 1.56 -11.44
N ASN A 173 5.00 1.70 -12.68
CA ASN A 173 5.31 0.79 -13.77
C ASN A 173 6.80 0.83 -14.16
N GLU A 174 7.40 2.03 -14.20
CA GLU A 174 8.83 2.21 -14.50
C GLU A 174 9.70 1.50 -13.45
N ARG A 175 9.40 1.66 -12.16
CA ARG A 175 10.11 0.97 -11.06
C ARG A 175 9.94 -0.54 -11.09
N GLN A 176 8.76 -1.02 -11.39
CA GLN A 176 8.52 -2.46 -11.55
C GLN A 176 9.33 -3.03 -12.71
N ALA A 177 9.32 -2.35 -13.86
CA ALA A 177 10.11 -2.77 -15.01
C ALA A 177 11.62 -2.76 -14.74
N GLU A 178 12.12 -1.79 -13.97
CA GLU A 178 13.52 -1.73 -13.56
C GLU A 178 13.89 -2.88 -12.62
N GLN A 179 13.05 -3.15 -11.63
CA GLN A 179 13.23 -4.29 -10.71
C GLN A 179 13.22 -5.62 -11.45
N GLU A 180 12.30 -5.79 -12.40
CA GLU A 180 12.24 -7.00 -13.24
C GLU A 180 13.49 -7.18 -14.08
N ARG A 181 14.02 -6.08 -14.68
CA ARG A 181 15.28 -6.11 -15.44
C ARG A 181 16.46 -6.48 -14.55
N ALA A 182 16.60 -5.85 -13.39
CA ALA A 182 17.68 -6.15 -12.46
C ALA A 182 17.62 -7.62 -11.98
N TYR A 183 16.43 -8.13 -11.70
CA TYR A 183 16.23 -9.52 -11.32
C TYR A 183 16.56 -10.49 -12.46
N ALA A 184 16.14 -10.19 -13.69
CA ALA A 184 16.44 -10.99 -14.86
C ALA A 184 17.95 -11.04 -15.13
N GLU A 185 18.63 -9.88 -15.03
CA GLU A 185 20.09 -9.80 -15.18
C GLU A 185 20.83 -10.62 -14.12
N LYS A 186 20.41 -10.50 -12.84
CA LYS A 186 20.99 -11.30 -11.77
C LYS A 186 20.83 -12.80 -12.03
N ARG A 187 19.64 -13.24 -12.44
CA ARG A 187 19.41 -14.65 -12.78
C ARG A 187 20.21 -15.11 -13.99
N ALA A 188 20.42 -14.24 -14.98
CA ALA A 188 21.24 -14.58 -16.13
C ALA A 188 22.72 -14.80 -15.72
N LYS A 189 23.27 -13.91 -14.88
CA LYS A 189 24.62 -14.08 -14.31
C LYS A 189 24.76 -15.34 -13.48
N GLU A 190 23.79 -15.64 -12.64
CA GLU A 190 23.80 -16.86 -11.82
C GLU A 190 23.75 -18.13 -12.68
N ARG A 191 22.96 -18.13 -13.77
CA ARG A 191 22.92 -19.27 -14.71
C ARG A 191 24.24 -19.46 -15.43
N GLU A 192 24.86 -18.38 -15.89
CA GLU A 192 26.15 -18.47 -16.58
C GLU A 192 27.26 -18.97 -15.65
N ALA A 193 27.35 -18.41 -14.44
CA ALA A 193 28.30 -18.89 -13.43
C ALA A 193 28.09 -20.38 -13.12
N ARG A 194 26.84 -20.82 -13.01
CA ARG A 194 26.51 -22.23 -12.79
C ARG A 194 26.91 -23.11 -13.97
N ARG A 195 26.67 -22.66 -15.20
CA ARG A 195 27.08 -23.35 -16.41
C ARG A 195 28.60 -23.57 -16.47
N GLU A 196 29.38 -22.51 -16.18
CA GLU A 196 30.82 -22.60 -16.08
C GLU A 196 31.29 -23.59 -15.01
N SER A 197 30.65 -23.55 -13.84
CA SER A 197 30.95 -24.51 -12.73
C SER A 197 30.67 -25.95 -13.15
N PHE A 198 29.56 -26.22 -13.83
CA PHE A 198 29.25 -27.54 -14.37
C PHE A 198 30.29 -28.01 -15.40
N ALA A 199 30.68 -27.14 -16.35
CA ALA A 199 31.67 -27.47 -17.34
C ALA A 199 33.03 -27.80 -16.72
N GLN A 200 33.48 -27.00 -15.74
CA GLN A 200 34.74 -27.27 -15.01
C GLN A 200 34.63 -28.57 -14.21
N ARG A 201 33.50 -28.86 -13.57
CA ARG A 201 33.26 -30.06 -12.83
C ARG A 201 33.28 -31.31 -13.72
N ALA A 202 32.59 -31.25 -14.87
CA ALA A 202 32.56 -32.33 -15.85
C ALA A 202 33.97 -32.65 -16.35
N ALA A 203 34.75 -31.62 -16.74
CA ALA A 203 36.13 -31.80 -17.15
C ALA A 203 37.01 -32.46 -16.09
N GLY A 204 36.84 -32.08 -14.79
CA GLY A 204 37.58 -32.71 -13.70
C GLY A 204 37.18 -34.18 -13.42
N LEU A 205 35.96 -34.56 -13.78
CA LEU A 205 35.43 -35.91 -13.59
C LEU A 205 35.59 -36.80 -14.80
N GLU A 206 35.99 -36.27 -15.97
CA GLU A 206 36.11 -37.01 -17.24
C GLU A 206 37.06 -38.21 -17.11
N GLN A 207 38.10 -38.14 -16.26
CA GLN A 207 39.03 -39.24 -16.01
C GLN A 207 38.32 -40.50 -15.44
N TYR A 208 37.10 -40.38 -14.93
CA TYR A 208 36.31 -41.48 -14.44
C TYR A 208 35.27 -41.98 -15.46
N ALA A 209 35.22 -41.39 -16.62
CA ALA A 209 34.38 -41.87 -17.71
C ALA A 209 34.97 -43.14 -18.32
N PHE A 210 34.13 -44.14 -18.53
CA PHE A 210 34.58 -45.38 -19.19
C PHE A 210 33.41 -46.11 -19.85
N GLU A 211 33.75 -47.02 -20.75
CA GLU A 211 32.80 -47.91 -21.43
C GLU A 211 33.13 -49.35 -21.14
N LEU A 212 32.10 -50.12 -20.73
CA LEU A 212 32.26 -51.55 -20.43
C LEU A 212 30.92 -52.25 -20.75
N ASP A 213 31.00 -53.42 -21.40
CA ASP A 213 29.88 -54.32 -21.68
C ASP A 213 28.64 -53.63 -22.27
N GLY A 214 28.84 -52.67 -23.14
CA GLY A 214 27.75 -51.93 -23.83
C GLY A 214 27.12 -50.84 -22.98
N LEU A 215 27.74 -50.47 -21.84
CA LEU A 215 27.39 -49.35 -21.00
C LEU A 215 28.47 -48.29 -21.01
N LEU A 216 28.03 -47.03 -21.14
CA LEU A 216 28.87 -45.83 -21.02
C LEU A 216 28.59 -45.17 -19.70
N ILE A 217 29.62 -44.92 -18.91
CA ILE A 217 29.56 -44.09 -17.70
C ILE A 217 30.24 -42.77 -18.02
N ARG A 218 29.54 -41.65 -17.85
CA ARG A 218 30.06 -40.30 -18.04
C ARG A 218 29.58 -39.34 -16.97
N PRO A 219 30.35 -38.27 -16.66
CA PRO A 219 29.89 -37.23 -15.73
C PRO A 219 28.74 -36.44 -16.34
N CYS A 220 27.92 -35.82 -15.47
CA CYS A 220 26.94 -34.84 -15.85
C CYS A 220 27.65 -33.57 -16.38
N ALA A 221 27.28 -33.08 -17.56
CA ALA A 221 27.93 -31.95 -18.21
C ALA A 221 27.23 -30.61 -17.96
N ASP A 222 25.92 -30.61 -17.78
CA ASP A 222 25.18 -29.39 -17.50
C ASP A 222 23.90 -29.62 -16.66
N GLU A 223 23.32 -28.52 -16.13
CA GLU A 223 22.12 -28.55 -15.28
C GLU A 223 20.90 -29.06 -16.05
N ASN A 224 20.79 -28.81 -17.37
CA ASN A 224 19.63 -29.24 -18.16
C ASN A 224 19.61 -30.76 -18.32
N GLU A 225 20.79 -31.40 -18.41
CA GLU A 225 20.90 -32.86 -18.41
C GLU A 225 20.35 -33.46 -17.11
N LEU A 226 20.68 -32.88 -15.95
CA LEU A 226 20.10 -33.31 -14.65
C LEU A 226 18.59 -33.16 -14.60
N ILE A 227 18.08 -32.07 -15.11
CA ILE A 227 16.63 -31.81 -15.15
C ILE A 227 15.93 -32.83 -16.08
N ALA A 228 16.51 -33.08 -17.26
CA ALA A 228 16.00 -34.05 -18.21
C ALA A 228 16.00 -35.49 -17.64
N GLU A 229 17.11 -35.85 -16.98
CA GLU A 229 17.27 -37.13 -16.31
C GLU A 229 16.25 -37.36 -15.22
N GLY A 230 16.09 -36.35 -14.31
CA GLY A 230 15.13 -36.40 -13.22
C GLY A 230 13.68 -36.57 -13.71
N LYS A 231 13.34 -35.94 -14.84
CA LYS A 231 12.02 -36.09 -15.47
C LYS A 231 11.84 -37.47 -16.10
N ALA A 232 12.84 -37.96 -16.83
CA ALA A 232 12.76 -39.22 -17.54
C ALA A 232 12.71 -40.43 -16.60
N LEU A 233 13.50 -40.40 -15.54
CA LEU A 233 13.65 -41.52 -14.57
C LEU A 233 12.77 -41.32 -13.30
N HIS A 234 11.96 -40.25 -13.25
CA HIS A 234 11.07 -39.93 -12.13
C HIS A 234 11.76 -39.87 -10.75
N HIS A 235 12.95 -39.24 -10.69
CA HIS A 235 13.68 -39.03 -9.47
C HIS A 235 14.19 -37.59 -9.28
N CYS A 236 14.60 -37.23 -8.07
CA CYS A 236 14.91 -35.87 -7.66
C CYS A 236 16.35 -35.43 -7.93
N VAL A 237 17.08 -36.04 -8.87
CA VAL A 237 18.51 -35.72 -9.11
C VAL A 237 18.76 -34.24 -9.43
N ALA A 238 17.79 -33.57 -10.05
CA ALA A 238 17.88 -32.14 -10.33
C ALA A 238 18.07 -31.27 -9.06
N ASN A 239 17.63 -31.73 -7.90
CA ASN A 239 17.83 -31.03 -6.62
C ASN A 239 19.30 -30.99 -6.19
N TYR A 240 20.15 -31.88 -6.71
CA TYR A 240 21.58 -31.96 -6.42
C TYR A 240 22.43 -31.13 -7.39
N ALA A 241 21.81 -30.34 -8.28
CA ALA A 241 22.52 -29.54 -9.28
C ALA A 241 23.55 -28.60 -8.64
N GLN A 242 23.17 -27.92 -7.56
CA GLN A 242 24.07 -27.02 -6.85
C GLN A 242 25.21 -27.79 -6.16
N ASP A 243 24.93 -28.88 -5.50
CA ASP A 243 25.96 -29.70 -4.79
C ASP A 243 26.94 -30.31 -5.79
N HIS A 244 26.48 -30.70 -6.99
CA HIS A 244 27.34 -31.15 -8.07
C HIS A 244 28.25 -30.05 -8.58
N ALA A 245 27.71 -28.86 -8.90
CA ALA A 245 28.47 -27.72 -9.35
C ALA A 245 29.52 -27.25 -8.33
N GLU A 246 29.17 -27.28 -7.04
CA GLU A 246 30.07 -26.93 -5.92
C GLU A 246 31.08 -28.05 -5.55
N GLY A 247 30.98 -29.21 -6.17
CA GLY A 247 31.92 -30.36 -5.92
C GLY A 247 31.61 -31.17 -4.67
N LYS A 248 30.47 -30.95 -4.00
CA LYS A 248 30.03 -31.71 -2.83
C LYS A 248 29.56 -33.12 -3.18
N THR A 249 29.00 -33.29 -4.39
CA THR A 249 28.62 -34.58 -4.95
C THR A 249 29.22 -34.72 -6.35
N ALA A 250 29.35 -35.96 -6.81
CA ALA A 250 29.72 -36.29 -8.18
C ALA A 250 28.59 -37.10 -8.79
N ILE A 251 27.97 -36.61 -9.82
CA ILE A 251 26.85 -37.27 -10.49
C ILE A 251 27.31 -37.78 -11.85
N PHE A 252 27.10 -39.07 -12.07
CA PHE A 252 27.41 -39.75 -13.31
C PHE A 252 26.13 -40.33 -13.91
N PHE A 253 26.08 -40.31 -15.23
CA PHE A 253 25.05 -41.00 -15.99
C PHE A 253 25.58 -42.33 -16.53
N ILE A 254 24.78 -43.37 -16.39
CA ILE A 254 25.01 -44.63 -17.09
C ILE A 254 24.08 -44.62 -18.32
N ARG A 255 24.66 -44.89 -19.49
CA ARG A 255 23.96 -44.90 -20.75
C ARG A 255 24.23 -46.25 -21.46
N LYS A 256 23.29 -46.67 -22.31
CA LYS A 256 23.58 -47.74 -23.24
C LYS A 256 24.40 -47.19 -24.40
N THR A 257 25.51 -47.87 -24.78
CA THR A 257 26.31 -47.41 -25.92
C THR A 257 25.54 -47.36 -27.22
N SER A 258 24.47 -48.18 -27.36
CA SER A 258 23.54 -48.16 -28.48
C SER A 258 22.57 -46.95 -28.47
N ALA A 259 22.43 -46.24 -27.33
CA ALA A 259 21.52 -45.10 -27.13
C ALA A 259 22.11 -44.13 -26.09
N PRO A 260 23.24 -43.43 -26.42
CA PRO A 260 24.02 -42.66 -25.46
C PRO A 260 23.31 -41.42 -24.92
N ASP A 261 22.29 -40.93 -25.63
CA ASP A 261 21.51 -39.76 -25.28
C ASP A 261 20.23 -40.10 -24.46
N GLU A 262 19.89 -41.39 -24.37
CA GLU A 262 18.71 -41.82 -23.63
C GLU A 262 19.02 -42.08 -22.15
N PRO A 263 18.26 -41.50 -21.22
CA PRO A 263 18.38 -41.79 -19.79
C PRO A 263 18.23 -43.28 -19.48
N PHE A 264 19.16 -43.82 -18.76
CA PHE A 264 19.11 -45.22 -18.35
C PHE A 264 19.28 -45.40 -16.84
N PHE A 265 20.33 -44.82 -16.25
CA PHE A 265 20.55 -44.86 -14.80
C PHE A 265 21.43 -43.69 -14.37
N THR A 266 21.25 -43.22 -13.08
CA THR A 266 22.07 -42.15 -12.49
C THR A 266 22.75 -42.66 -11.22
N LEU A 267 24.04 -42.38 -11.09
CA LEU A 267 24.88 -42.61 -9.92
C LEU A 267 25.15 -41.34 -9.16
#